data_8cc83a19797c0f6eea307827f2160542
#
_entry.id   8cc83a19797c0f6eea307827f2160542
#
_cell.length_a   1.000
_cell.length_b   1.000
_cell.length_c   1.000
_cell.angle_alpha   90.00
_cell.angle_beta   90.00
_cell.angle_gamma   90.00
#
_symmetry.space_group_name_H-M   'P 1'
#
loop_
_entity.id
_entity.type
_entity.pdbx_description
1 polymer ?
#
loop_
_entity_poly.entity_id
_entity_poly.type
_entity_poly.pdbx_seq_one_letter_code
_entity_poly.pdbx_strand_id
1 'polypeptide(L)'
;PYTTLFRSDRATSVFDGQAHVLPGAAGCEAHQHSRNLLLSDRGTVHTKPHLEIHVDEVVASHGATVGALDADALFYLRARGISESDAKTLLTYAFLQELVDAIEHPALRTAMRDALLSQLPGGELVRALEDDALDFEEDHPTEAEDDA
;
A
#
# COMPACT_ATOMS: atom_id res chain seq x y z
N PRO A 1 8.74 4.32 9.37
CA PRO A 1 8.70 4.25 7.93
C PRO A 1 7.93 3.03 7.43
N TYR A 2 7.24 3.19 6.31
CA TYR A 2 6.54 2.11 5.64
C TYR A 2 7.29 1.72 4.37
N THR A 3 7.45 0.44 4.12
CA THR A 3 8.03 -0.08 2.89
C THR A 3 7.13 -1.16 2.33
N THR A 4 6.84 -1.07 1.05
CA THR A 4 6.04 -2.07 0.35
C THR A 4 6.78 -2.58 -0.86
N LEU A 5 6.78 -3.89 -1.03
CA LEU A 5 7.32 -4.58 -2.19
C LEU A 5 6.23 -5.46 -2.80
N PHE A 6 6.12 -5.45 -4.11
CA PHE A 6 5.28 -6.41 -4.85
C PHE A 6 6.12 -7.08 -5.94
N ARG A 7 5.91 -8.36 -6.14
CA ARG A 7 6.73 -9.16 -7.05
C ARG A 7 5.92 -10.16 -7.83
N SER A 8 6.24 -10.26 -9.11
CA SER A 8 5.70 -11.24 -10.04
C SER A 8 6.81 -12.20 -10.52
N ASP A 9 6.42 -13.28 -11.16
CA ASP A 9 7.29 -14.30 -11.74
C ASP A 9 8.26 -14.96 -10.74
N ARG A 10 9.52 -15.08 -11.11
CA ARG A 10 10.60 -15.70 -10.31
C ARG A 10 11.51 -14.66 -9.64
N ALA A 11 11.02 -13.43 -9.51
CA ALA A 11 11.83 -12.36 -8.93
C ALA A 11 12.10 -12.61 -7.44
N THR A 12 13.32 -12.33 -7.01
CA THR A 12 13.69 -12.26 -5.60
C THR A 12 13.88 -10.81 -5.20
N SER A 13 13.28 -10.42 -4.09
CA SER A 13 13.46 -9.10 -3.50
C SER A 13 14.06 -9.21 -2.11
N VAL A 14 14.97 -8.31 -1.80
CA VAL A 14 15.57 -8.21 -0.45
C VAL A 14 15.34 -6.80 0.05
N PHE A 15 14.77 -6.69 1.24
CA PHE A 15 14.67 -5.47 1.99
C PHE A 15 15.41 -5.63 3.32
N ASP A 16 16.42 -4.80 3.54
CA ASP A 16 17.13 -4.67 4.81
C ASP A 16 17.02 -3.19 5.23
N GLY A 17 16.19 -2.93 6.23
CA GLY A 17 15.88 -1.58 6.68
C GLY A 17 16.25 -1.41 8.15
N GLN A 18 17.03 -0.37 8.47
CA GLN A 18 17.44 -0.08 9.83
C GLN A 18 16.94 1.31 10.25
N ALA A 19 16.28 1.37 11.39
CA ALA A 19 15.92 2.62 12.05
C ALA A 19 16.75 2.76 13.33
N HIS A 20 17.44 3.91 13.47
CA HIS A 20 18.26 4.23 14.62
C HIS A 20 17.57 5.30 15.47
N VAL A 21 17.37 5.00 16.75
CA VAL A 21 16.96 5.96 17.76
C VAL A 21 18.19 6.41 18.51
N LEU A 22 18.68 7.60 18.19
CA LEU A 22 19.96 8.12 18.67
C LEU A 22 19.86 8.62 20.12
N PRO A 23 20.99 8.71 20.84
CA PRO A 23 21.04 9.38 22.15
C PRO A 23 20.45 10.79 22.07
N GLY A 24 19.59 11.14 23.03
CA GLY A 24 18.90 12.44 23.09
C GLY A 24 17.50 12.46 22.43
N ALA A 25 17.06 11.34 21.84
CA ALA A 25 15.71 11.20 21.28
C ALA A 25 14.72 10.57 22.30
N ALA A 26 14.89 10.85 23.60
CA ALA A 26 13.97 10.35 24.62
C ALA A 26 12.54 10.86 24.39
N GLY A 27 11.55 10.02 24.62
CA GLY A 27 10.13 10.31 24.38
C GLY A 27 9.68 10.24 22.92
N CYS A 28 10.53 9.78 21.98
CA CYS A 28 10.14 9.63 20.60
C CYS A 28 9.36 8.32 20.36
N GLU A 29 8.66 8.30 19.22
CA GLU A 29 8.03 7.09 18.68
C GLU A 29 8.72 6.66 17.39
N ALA A 30 9.00 5.36 17.25
CA ALA A 30 9.67 4.79 16.08
C ALA A 30 8.98 3.49 15.63
N HIS A 31 8.20 3.58 14.57
CA HIS A 31 7.50 2.42 14.01
C HIS A 31 8.02 2.11 12.60
N GLN A 32 8.37 0.85 12.33
CA GLN A 32 8.81 0.38 11.02
C GLN A 32 7.94 -0.80 10.58
N HIS A 33 7.27 -0.66 9.44
CA HIS A 33 6.48 -1.72 8.85
C HIS A 33 6.93 -2.01 7.42
N SER A 34 7.14 -3.29 7.11
CA SER A 34 7.41 -3.77 5.76
C SER A 34 6.29 -4.71 5.34
N ARG A 35 5.51 -4.30 4.35
CA ARG A 35 4.42 -5.11 3.79
C ARG A 35 4.82 -5.58 2.40
N ASN A 36 4.66 -6.87 2.14
CA ASN A 36 5.14 -7.48 0.91
C ASN A 36 4.03 -8.31 0.29
N LEU A 37 3.76 -8.08 -0.99
CA LEU A 37 2.77 -8.79 -1.77
C LEU A 37 3.45 -9.62 -2.85
N LEU A 38 3.24 -10.92 -2.81
CA LEU A 38 3.64 -11.84 -3.84
C LEU A 38 2.51 -11.99 -4.86
N LEU A 39 2.80 -11.65 -6.11
CA LEU A 39 1.86 -11.82 -7.24
C LEU A 39 2.09 -13.14 -7.98
N SER A 40 3.02 -13.96 -7.50
CA SER A 40 3.37 -15.27 -8.03
C SER A 40 3.85 -16.17 -6.89
N ASP A 41 3.50 -17.44 -6.94
CA ASP A 41 3.97 -18.50 -6.05
C ASP A 41 5.47 -18.82 -6.22
N ARG A 42 6.10 -18.30 -7.29
CA ARG A 42 7.54 -18.46 -7.58
C ARG A 42 8.37 -17.24 -7.15
N GLY A 43 7.72 -16.18 -6.73
CA GLY A 43 8.38 -14.99 -6.18
C GLY A 43 8.94 -15.25 -4.78
N THR A 44 10.02 -14.59 -4.43
CA THR A 44 10.62 -14.67 -3.10
C THR A 44 10.87 -13.27 -2.55
N VAL A 45 10.52 -13.06 -1.28
CA VAL A 45 10.82 -11.81 -0.56
C VAL A 45 11.58 -12.15 0.71
N HIS A 46 12.74 -11.53 0.87
CA HIS A 46 13.48 -11.50 2.13
C HIS A 46 13.35 -10.10 2.73
N THR A 47 12.70 -9.99 3.88
CA THR A 47 12.50 -8.71 4.55
C THR A 47 13.07 -8.77 5.96
N LYS A 48 13.89 -7.77 6.31
CA LYS A 48 14.62 -7.72 7.56
C LYS A 48 14.61 -6.30 8.14
N PRO A 49 13.54 -5.92 8.83
CA PRO A 49 13.52 -4.66 9.55
C PRO A 49 14.36 -4.77 10.85
N HIS A 50 15.16 -3.74 11.12
CA HIS A 50 15.97 -3.61 12.33
C HIS A 50 15.66 -2.32 13.08
N LEU A 51 15.69 -2.39 14.41
CA LEU A 51 15.69 -1.24 15.29
C LEU A 51 16.98 -1.25 16.13
N GLU A 52 17.67 -0.11 16.16
CA GLU A 52 18.77 0.16 17.05
C GLU A 52 18.41 1.34 17.95
N ILE A 53 18.31 1.09 19.26
CA ILE A 53 17.76 2.03 20.21
C ILE A 53 18.79 2.36 21.27
N HIS A 54 19.10 3.66 21.42
CA HIS A 54 20.11 4.17 22.35
C HIS A 54 19.49 5.04 23.46
N VAL A 55 18.17 4.93 23.70
CA VAL A 55 17.45 5.63 24.77
C VAL A 55 16.49 4.68 25.48
N ASP A 56 16.20 4.95 26.75
CA ASP A 56 15.32 4.08 27.56
C ASP A 56 13.82 4.48 27.38
N GLU A 57 13.55 5.76 27.21
CA GLU A 57 12.20 6.29 26.98
C GLU A 57 11.89 6.36 25.48
N VAL A 58 11.29 5.30 24.93
CA VAL A 58 10.89 5.21 23.53
C VAL A 58 9.73 4.26 23.36
N VAL A 59 8.81 4.58 22.48
CA VAL A 59 7.82 3.64 21.97
C VAL A 59 8.28 3.18 20.60
N ALA A 60 8.64 1.90 20.46
CA ALA A 60 9.19 1.39 19.22
C ALA A 60 8.58 0.06 18.83
N SER A 61 8.36 -0.13 17.54
CA SER A 61 7.93 -1.41 16.98
C SER A 61 8.46 -1.60 15.57
N HIS A 62 8.69 -2.84 15.21
CA HIS A 62 8.91 -3.20 13.82
C HIS A 62 8.13 -4.47 13.46
N GLY A 63 7.81 -4.62 12.20
CA GLY A 63 7.10 -5.78 11.69
C GLY A 63 7.31 -5.96 10.20
N ALA A 64 7.18 -7.20 9.76
CA ALA A 64 7.16 -7.52 8.34
C ALA A 64 6.07 -8.55 8.05
N THR A 65 5.37 -8.35 6.96
CA THR A 65 4.38 -9.30 6.45
C THR A 65 4.70 -9.67 5.01
N VAL A 66 4.48 -10.93 4.68
CA VAL A 66 4.55 -11.43 3.30
C VAL A 66 3.27 -12.20 3.03
N GLY A 67 2.55 -11.80 2.00
CA GLY A 67 1.27 -12.40 1.64
C GLY A 67 1.09 -12.50 0.12
N ALA A 68 0.04 -13.17 -0.28
CA ALA A 68 -0.47 -13.19 -1.66
C ALA A 68 -1.79 -12.43 -1.73
N LEU A 69 -2.31 -12.23 -2.95
CA LEU A 69 -3.66 -11.70 -3.13
C LEU A 69 -4.68 -12.64 -2.48
N ASP A 70 -5.66 -12.04 -1.82
CA ASP A 70 -6.75 -12.76 -1.20
C ASP A 70 -7.57 -13.53 -2.26
N ALA A 71 -7.63 -14.84 -2.12
CA ALA A 71 -8.33 -15.72 -3.07
C ALA A 71 -9.85 -15.51 -3.06
N ASP A 72 -10.42 -15.21 -1.90
CA ASP A 72 -11.85 -14.97 -1.77
C ASP A 72 -12.23 -13.61 -2.38
N ALA A 73 -11.42 -12.57 -2.17
CA ALA A 73 -11.59 -11.29 -2.82
C ALA A 73 -11.47 -11.40 -4.34
N LEU A 74 -10.49 -12.15 -4.83
CA LEU A 74 -10.31 -12.43 -6.26
C LEU A 74 -11.53 -13.17 -6.83
N PHE A 75 -12.01 -14.20 -6.15
CA PHE A 75 -13.20 -14.95 -6.54
C PHE A 75 -14.44 -14.05 -6.58
N TYR A 76 -14.63 -13.21 -5.57
CA TYR A 76 -15.76 -12.29 -5.49
C TYR A 76 -15.81 -11.29 -6.66
N LEU A 77 -14.68 -10.70 -7.04
CA LEU A 77 -14.60 -9.79 -8.17
C LEU A 77 -14.90 -10.52 -9.49
N ARG A 78 -14.35 -11.72 -9.67
CA ARG A 78 -14.62 -12.55 -10.85
C ARG A 78 -16.06 -12.99 -10.97
N ALA A 79 -16.71 -13.32 -9.85
CA ALA A 79 -18.13 -13.66 -9.81
C ALA A 79 -19.05 -12.50 -10.25
N ARG A 80 -18.55 -11.26 -10.23
CA ARG A 80 -19.24 -10.06 -10.74
C ARG A 80 -18.89 -9.71 -12.19
N GLY A 81 -18.16 -10.58 -12.89
CA GLY A 81 -17.83 -10.41 -14.30
C GLY A 81 -16.53 -9.64 -14.56
N ILE A 82 -15.77 -9.30 -13.52
CA ILE A 82 -14.44 -8.67 -13.68
C ILE A 82 -13.46 -9.75 -14.15
N SER A 83 -12.66 -9.44 -15.16
CA SER A 83 -11.63 -10.37 -15.65
C SER A 83 -10.61 -10.70 -14.55
N GLU A 84 -9.93 -11.84 -14.65
CA GLU A 84 -8.92 -12.21 -13.66
C GLU A 84 -7.75 -11.22 -13.62
N SER A 85 -7.34 -10.70 -14.79
CA SER A 85 -6.30 -9.68 -14.89
C SER A 85 -6.70 -8.40 -14.18
N ASP A 86 -7.90 -7.91 -14.44
CA ASP A 86 -8.41 -6.67 -13.88
C ASP A 86 -8.63 -6.79 -12.36
N ALA A 87 -9.18 -7.93 -11.92
CA ALA A 87 -9.33 -8.20 -10.48
C ALA A 87 -7.98 -8.22 -9.75
N LYS A 88 -6.94 -8.81 -10.34
CA LYS A 88 -5.58 -8.78 -9.78
C LYS A 88 -5.02 -7.36 -9.75
N THR A 89 -5.25 -6.58 -10.79
CA THR A 89 -4.83 -5.16 -10.85
C THR A 89 -5.49 -4.35 -9.74
N LEU A 90 -6.81 -4.46 -9.59
CA LEU A 90 -7.58 -3.76 -8.56
C LEU A 90 -7.10 -4.11 -7.15
N LEU A 91 -6.92 -5.40 -6.85
CA LEU A 91 -6.45 -5.84 -5.52
C LEU A 91 -5.00 -5.41 -5.26
N THR A 92 -4.16 -5.42 -6.29
CA THR A 92 -2.77 -4.93 -6.16
C THR A 92 -2.74 -3.43 -5.91
N TYR A 93 -3.55 -2.67 -6.63
CA TYR A 93 -3.67 -1.23 -6.43
C TYR A 93 -4.18 -0.91 -5.03
N ALA A 94 -5.25 -1.54 -4.57
CA ALA A 94 -5.79 -1.36 -3.23
C ALA A 94 -4.74 -1.61 -2.12
N PHE A 95 -3.89 -2.63 -2.30
CA PHE A 95 -2.78 -2.89 -1.38
C PHE A 95 -1.73 -1.77 -1.35
N LEU A 96 -1.45 -1.16 -2.51
CA LEU A 96 -0.45 -0.10 -2.65
C LEU A 96 -1.00 1.28 -2.29
N GLN A 97 -2.30 1.50 -2.47
CA GLN A 97 -2.97 2.77 -2.22
C GLN A 97 -2.81 3.21 -0.76
N GLU A 98 -2.83 2.29 0.18
CA GLU A 98 -2.62 2.58 1.60
C GLU A 98 -1.32 3.34 1.89
N LEU A 99 -0.26 3.07 1.10
CA LEU A 99 1.00 3.82 1.21
C LEU A 99 0.90 5.23 0.60
N VAL A 100 0.18 5.33 -0.50
CA VAL A 100 -0.03 6.61 -1.18
C VAL A 100 -0.88 7.53 -0.29
N ASP A 101 -1.91 6.99 0.35
CA ASP A 101 -2.80 7.73 1.24
C ASP A 101 -2.10 8.23 2.51
N ALA A 102 -1.06 7.54 2.96
CA ALA A 102 -0.22 7.98 4.08
C ALA A 102 0.65 9.21 3.74
N ILE A 103 0.71 9.66 2.48
CA ILE A 103 1.44 10.85 2.07
C ILE A 103 0.59 12.09 2.39
N GLU A 104 1.00 12.88 3.35
CA GLU A 104 0.26 14.07 3.79
C GLU A 104 0.22 15.18 2.73
N HIS A 105 1.31 15.35 1.95
CA HIS A 105 1.43 16.42 0.96
C HIS A 105 0.64 16.10 -0.32
N PRO A 106 -0.43 16.88 -0.66
CA PRO A 106 -1.34 16.51 -1.75
C PRO A 106 -0.66 16.36 -3.12
N ALA A 107 0.21 17.29 -3.51
CA ALA A 107 0.89 17.23 -4.80
C ALA A 107 1.83 16.01 -4.90
N LEU A 108 2.49 15.62 -3.81
CA LEU A 108 3.33 14.42 -3.78
C LEU A 108 2.48 13.17 -3.84
N ARG A 109 1.35 13.14 -3.11
CA ARG A 109 0.39 12.03 -3.17
C ARG A 109 -0.09 11.79 -4.60
N THR A 110 -0.52 12.85 -5.30
CA THR A 110 -0.96 12.76 -6.70
C THR A 110 0.16 12.24 -7.60
N ALA A 111 1.36 12.81 -7.51
CA ALA A 111 2.50 12.37 -8.33
C ALA A 111 2.88 10.90 -8.08
N MET A 112 2.84 10.46 -6.83
CA MET A 112 3.11 9.06 -6.46
C MET A 112 2.03 8.12 -6.97
N ARG A 113 0.76 8.51 -6.88
CA ARG A 113 -0.37 7.74 -7.43
C ARG A 113 -0.23 7.58 -8.94
N ASP A 114 0.03 8.67 -9.66
CA ASP A 114 0.18 8.64 -11.12
C ASP A 114 1.37 7.77 -11.55
N ALA A 115 2.49 7.88 -10.85
CA ALA A 115 3.66 7.04 -11.09
C ALA A 115 3.34 5.54 -10.83
N LEU A 116 2.60 5.23 -9.77
CA LEU A 116 2.18 3.88 -9.45
C LEU A 116 1.27 3.30 -10.53
N LEU A 117 0.22 4.02 -10.93
CA LEU A 117 -0.71 3.60 -11.96
C LEU A 117 -0.03 3.39 -13.32
N SER A 118 0.97 4.21 -13.64
CA SER A 118 1.75 4.06 -14.88
C SER A 118 2.61 2.78 -14.92
N GLN A 119 2.97 2.23 -13.77
CA GLN A 119 3.78 1.01 -13.64
C GLN A 119 2.94 -0.26 -13.45
N LEU A 120 1.68 -0.13 -13.09
CA LEU A 120 0.77 -1.26 -12.90
C LEU A 120 0.22 -1.74 -14.24
N PRO A 121 0.33 -3.03 -14.57
CA PRO A 121 -0.40 -3.61 -15.70
C PRO A 121 -1.91 -3.37 -15.51
N GLY A 122 -2.56 -2.71 -16.46
CA GLY A 122 -3.99 -2.38 -16.35
C GLY A 122 -4.31 -1.19 -15.44
N GLY A 123 -3.32 -0.37 -15.06
CA GLY A 123 -3.53 0.82 -14.24
C GLY A 123 -4.48 1.86 -14.86
N GLU A 124 -4.65 1.81 -16.19
CA GLU A 124 -5.64 2.61 -16.93
C GLU A 124 -7.08 2.32 -16.49
N LEU A 125 -7.38 1.05 -16.19
CA LEU A 125 -8.69 0.65 -15.66
C LEU A 125 -8.97 1.31 -14.32
N VAL A 126 -7.98 1.30 -13.42
CA VAL A 126 -8.12 1.91 -12.10
C VAL A 126 -8.36 3.41 -12.23
N ARG A 127 -7.61 4.07 -13.11
CA ARG A 127 -7.78 5.51 -13.37
C ARG A 127 -9.18 5.83 -13.89
N ALA A 128 -9.69 5.06 -14.85
CA ALA A 128 -11.04 5.24 -15.37
C ALA A 128 -12.12 5.06 -14.30
N LEU A 129 -11.96 4.10 -13.40
CA LEU A 129 -12.90 3.88 -12.29
C LEU A 129 -12.86 5.01 -11.25
N GLU A 130 -11.70 5.61 -11.01
CA GLU A 130 -11.57 6.76 -10.11
C GLU A 130 -12.21 8.02 -10.72
N ASP A 131 -12.00 8.24 -12.00
CA ASP A 131 -12.60 9.37 -12.72
C ASP A 131 -14.15 9.27 -12.73
N ASP A 132 -14.68 8.08 -13.02
CA ASP A 132 -16.15 7.85 -12.97
C ASP A 132 -16.72 8.04 -11.56
N ALA A 133 -15.98 7.68 -10.51
CA ALA A 133 -16.41 7.85 -9.13
C ALA A 133 -16.45 9.34 -8.72
N LEU A 134 -15.50 10.13 -9.18
CA LEU A 134 -15.46 11.58 -8.92
C LEU A 134 -16.61 12.31 -9.63
N ASP A 135 -16.92 11.96 -10.87
CA ASP A 135 -18.04 12.52 -11.63
C ASP A 135 -19.38 12.21 -10.95
N PHE A 136 -19.52 11.02 -10.34
CA PHE A 136 -20.72 10.63 -9.61
C PHE A 136 -20.90 11.44 -8.30
N GLU A 137 -19.84 11.76 -7.58
CA GLU A 137 -19.89 12.57 -6.36
C GLU A 137 -20.21 14.05 -6.64
N GLU A 138 -19.76 14.59 -7.77
CA GLU A 138 -20.09 15.96 -8.18
C GLU A 138 -21.58 16.10 -8.57
N ASP A 139 -22.17 15.09 -9.22
CA ASP A 139 -23.58 15.07 -9.61
C ASP A 139 -24.54 14.78 -8.44
N HIS A 140 -24.05 14.15 -7.36
CA HIS A 140 -24.84 13.78 -6.18
C HIS A 140 -24.07 14.17 -4.91
N PRO A 141 -23.98 15.47 -4.58
CA PRO A 141 -23.34 15.90 -3.35
C PRO A 141 -24.07 15.27 -2.15
N THR A 142 -23.35 14.52 -1.33
CA THR A 142 -23.88 13.95 -0.10
C THR A 142 -24.42 15.11 0.76
N GLU A 143 -25.74 15.09 1.03
CA GLU A 143 -26.36 16.03 1.98
C GLU A 143 -25.63 15.86 3.31
N ALA A 144 -24.85 16.88 3.70
CA ALA A 144 -24.32 16.94 5.04
C ALA A 144 -25.49 16.96 6.01
N GLU A 145 -25.60 15.97 6.87
CA GLU A 145 -26.55 15.96 7.96
C GLU A 145 -26.27 17.18 8.85
N ASP A 146 -27.04 18.23 8.63
CA ASP A 146 -27.21 19.34 9.56
C ASP A 146 -28.02 18.83 10.77
N ASP A 147 -27.38 18.16 11.70
CA ASP A 147 -27.91 17.98 13.03
C ASP A 147 -27.42 19.12 13.93
N ALA A 148 -28.35 20.07 14.12
CA ALA A 148 -28.25 21.15 15.08
C ALA A 148 -28.56 20.68 16.53
#